data_d8a251e4e48f38dc0883a3d031a8640d
#
_entry.id   d8a251e4e48f38dc0883a3d031a8640d
#
_cell.length_a   1.000
_cell.length_b   1.000
_cell.length_c   1.000
_cell.angle_alpha   90.00
_cell.angle_beta   90.00
_cell.angle_gamma   90.00
#
_symmetry.space_group_name_H-M   'P 1'
#
loop_
_entity.id
_entity.type
_entity.pdbx_description
1 polymer ?
#
loop_
_entity_poly.entity_id
_entity_poly.type
_entity_poly.pdbx_seq_one_letter_code
_entity_poly.pdbx_strand_id
1 'polypeptide(L)'
;MKKIYVSLLAGLMLGFTSCADTFLDLEPLDQRTDVIYFGKAADFKDYASSFYGQLLGWRTPYGSFSIYNYMDSSSDLSSNFLASSDLGRGTIVVSLKDDRWDKCYNYIRTVNILLNKAETYSGNKDEIAQYVSEAYFFRAYNYFMLLKTFGGVPIVKTVLDTDSPELTNARNSRYEVVDLILSDLTEAIKNLPLEQNLSSTDKGRVTKMAAEAFKARVLLYEATWRKYNGTSTDFKGSAGPAKDQINEFLDEAITLCEDVIYNGGYQIWNQNSNTKIPNQSSYFLFNLEDEGSNPAGLTKSSNNEFILYGVYDYILRQGGVNLSHTIESMIPSRKFVDMFLCTDGLPIKYSDLFQGYHNTGDEYKNRDYRLMNYTNQGVDPESGSVVLDRGLAGYNCSKFYSHNYPAYRKEKEESANYPVLRLAEVFLNYAEACYERNGKVTDEQLSGINQLRARGGVKALTNQFIEECQAKGYEMDMLSEIRRERALELFMEGFRFDDLKRWGIAEQELNQSRLGMVVGGNGYETEFKAADGTTKTAMYKPGTFPWGEEEVETGDGVLNCVVISSKSNHSFAKKHYLWPIPQQQINLNSNLVQNPGY
;
A
#
# COMPACT_ATOMS: atom_id res chain seq x y z
N MET A 1 71.74 -30.59 -40.65
CA MET A 1 70.38 -30.10 -40.30
C MET A 1 69.92 -30.49 -38.90
N LYS A 2 70.26 -31.65 -38.29
CA LYS A 2 69.84 -32.06 -36.95
C LYS A 2 70.38 -31.26 -35.76
N LYS A 3 71.58 -30.56 -35.95
CA LYS A 3 72.19 -29.74 -34.87
C LYS A 3 71.63 -28.33 -34.75
N ILE A 4 70.93 -27.81 -35.75
CA ILE A 4 70.32 -26.47 -35.73
C ILE A 4 68.97 -26.52 -35.00
N TYR A 5 68.22 -27.60 -35.06
CA TYR A 5 66.94 -27.74 -34.37
C TYR A 5 67.08 -27.93 -32.87
N VAL A 6 68.20 -28.47 -32.39
CA VAL A 6 68.44 -28.64 -30.93
C VAL A 6 68.84 -27.28 -30.30
N SER A 7 69.53 -26.43 -31.01
CA SER A 7 69.88 -25.08 -30.54
C SER A 7 68.65 -24.12 -30.52
N LEU A 8 67.68 -24.30 -31.45
CA LEU A 8 66.47 -23.52 -31.46
C LEU A 8 65.49 -23.95 -30.35
N LEU A 9 65.47 -25.27 -30.03
CA LEU A 9 64.61 -25.76 -28.94
C LEU A 9 65.13 -25.41 -27.56
N ALA A 10 66.48 -25.33 -27.37
CA ALA A 10 67.10 -24.89 -26.12
C ALA A 10 66.98 -23.36 -25.92
N GLY A 11 66.92 -22.55 -27.01
CA GLY A 11 66.65 -21.12 -26.92
C GLY A 11 65.17 -20.79 -26.57
N LEU A 12 64.22 -21.67 -26.95
CA LEU A 12 62.79 -21.48 -26.63
C LEU A 12 62.42 -21.87 -25.17
N MET A 13 63.24 -22.68 -24.49
CA MET A 13 62.98 -23.06 -23.09
C MET A 13 63.57 -22.09 -22.05
N LEU A 14 64.37 -21.12 -22.44
CA LEU A 14 64.95 -20.11 -21.55
C LEU A 14 64.18 -18.78 -21.54
N GLY A 15 63.12 -18.65 -22.32
CA GLY A 15 62.29 -17.43 -22.42
C GLY A 15 61.03 -17.42 -21.56
N PHE A 16 60.77 -18.46 -20.73
CA PHE A 16 59.52 -18.55 -19.94
C PHE A 16 59.71 -18.42 -18.42
N THR A 17 60.82 -17.86 -17.98
CA THR A 17 61.00 -17.63 -16.55
C THR A 17 61.21 -16.14 -16.26
N SER A 18 60.23 -15.32 -16.53
CA SER A 18 60.09 -14.01 -15.88
C SER A 18 58.81 -13.35 -16.33
N CYS A 19 57.92 -13.18 -15.41
CA CYS A 19 56.65 -12.43 -15.37
C CYS A 19 55.41 -13.33 -15.14
N ALA A 20 55.40 -14.07 -14.05
CA ALA A 20 54.19 -14.83 -13.68
C ALA A 20 53.50 -14.36 -12.39
N ASP A 21 54.10 -13.51 -11.57
CA ASP A 21 53.55 -13.20 -10.25
C ASP A 21 52.85 -11.84 -10.12
N THR A 22 52.94 -10.96 -11.17
CA THR A 22 52.25 -9.66 -11.10
C THR A 22 51.10 -9.51 -12.11
N PHE A 23 50.95 -10.46 -13.05
CA PHE A 23 49.87 -10.37 -14.04
C PHE A 23 48.55 -10.99 -13.58
N LEU A 24 48.61 -11.85 -12.54
CA LEU A 24 47.41 -12.46 -11.93
C LEU A 24 46.84 -11.63 -10.79
N ASP A 25 47.54 -10.59 -10.32
CA ASP A 25 47.06 -9.66 -9.29
C ASP A 25 46.49 -8.35 -9.85
N LEU A 26 46.27 -8.28 -11.15
CA LEU A 26 45.50 -7.19 -11.73
C LEU A 26 44.02 -7.44 -11.46
N GLU A 27 43.55 -6.88 -10.36
CA GLU A 27 42.13 -6.71 -10.14
C GLU A 27 41.54 -5.96 -11.35
N PRO A 28 40.38 -6.43 -11.92
CA PRO A 28 39.76 -5.72 -13.02
C PRO A 28 39.50 -4.28 -12.61
N LEU A 29 40.09 -3.32 -13.27
CA LEU A 29 39.91 -1.88 -13.01
C LEU A 29 38.44 -1.42 -13.13
N ASP A 30 37.58 -2.27 -13.71
CA ASP A 30 36.16 -2.00 -13.97
C ASP A 30 35.23 -2.62 -12.92
N GLN A 31 35.73 -3.46 -12.03
CA GLN A 31 34.94 -4.00 -10.92
C GLN A 31 35.55 -3.56 -9.59
N ARG A 32 34.83 -2.73 -8.83
CA ARG A 32 35.18 -2.44 -7.44
C ARG A 32 35.10 -3.75 -6.66
N THR A 33 36.23 -4.24 -6.17
CA THR A 33 36.24 -5.39 -5.27
C THR A 33 35.54 -5.03 -3.96
N ASP A 34 34.97 -6.01 -3.28
CA ASP A 34 34.31 -5.85 -1.98
C ASP A 34 35.19 -5.12 -0.95
N VAL A 35 36.51 -5.20 -1.07
CA VAL A 35 37.48 -4.56 -0.18
C VAL A 35 37.64 -3.07 -0.47
N ILE A 36 37.47 -2.64 -1.73
CA ILE A 36 37.59 -1.23 -2.15
C ILE A 36 36.23 -0.51 -2.05
N TYR A 37 35.12 -1.25 -2.27
CA TYR A 37 33.79 -0.75 -2.07
C TYR A 37 33.48 -0.70 -0.58
N PHE A 38 32.91 0.36 -0.04
CA PHE A 38 32.75 0.71 1.38
C PHE A 38 34.03 1.28 2.02
N GLY A 39 34.96 1.81 1.24
CA GLY A 39 36.14 2.48 1.75
C GLY A 39 35.89 3.90 2.28
N LYS A 40 34.79 4.53 1.90
CA LYS A 40 34.41 5.90 2.27
C LYS A 40 32.90 6.05 2.46
N ALA A 41 32.47 7.08 3.18
CA ALA A 41 31.05 7.33 3.48
C ALA A 41 30.17 7.46 2.22
N ALA A 42 30.69 8.01 1.10
CA ALA A 42 29.96 8.10 -0.15
C ALA A 42 29.56 6.72 -0.71
N ASP A 43 30.37 5.68 -0.50
CA ASP A 43 30.06 4.33 -0.95
C ASP A 43 28.84 3.76 -0.19
N PHE A 44 28.70 4.07 1.10
CA PHE A 44 27.53 3.71 1.90
C PHE A 44 26.27 4.44 1.41
N LYS A 45 26.40 5.74 1.06
CA LYS A 45 25.29 6.52 0.48
C LYS A 45 24.82 5.89 -0.83
N ASP A 46 25.74 5.60 -1.73
CA ASP A 46 25.45 5.03 -3.05
C ASP A 46 24.77 3.64 -2.90
N TYR A 47 25.31 2.81 -2.01
CA TYR A 47 24.74 1.49 -1.75
C TYR A 47 23.35 1.58 -1.14
N ALA A 48 23.15 2.41 -0.11
CA ALA A 48 21.85 2.63 0.53
C ALA A 48 20.81 3.18 -0.47
N SER A 49 21.21 3.94 -1.49
CA SER A 49 20.31 4.43 -2.53
C SER A 49 19.65 3.29 -3.31
N SER A 50 20.30 2.12 -3.41
CA SER A 50 19.71 0.93 -4.03
C SER A 50 18.50 0.36 -3.28
N PHE A 51 18.38 0.63 -1.96
CA PHE A 51 17.28 0.14 -1.13
C PHE A 51 15.93 0.72 -1.53
N TYR A 52 15.90 1.92 -2.11
CA TYR A 52 14.66 2.61 -2.47
C TYR A 52 13.88 1.91 -3.59
N GLY A 53 14.53 1.00 -4.33
CA GLY A 53 13.86 0.08 -5.24
C GLY A 53 13.02 -1.01 -4.56
N GLN A 54 13.17 -1.17 -3.25
CA GLN A 54 12.41 -2.13 -2.43
C GLN A 54 11.07 -1.58 -1.95
N LEU A 55 10.86 -0.25 -2.00
CA LEU A 55 9.59 0.37 -1.64
C LEU A 55 8.51 0.00 -2.65
N LEU A 56 7.28 -0.16 -2.16
CA LEU A 56 6.12 -0.16 -3.04
C LEU A 56 6.07 1.13 -3.86
N GLY A 57 5.68 1.02 -5.09
CA GLY A 57 5.55 2.11 -6.03
C GLY A 57 4.50 1.77 -7.07
N TRP A 58 4.44 2.51 -8.18
CA TRP A 58 3.57 2.18 -9.29
C TRP A 58 3.85 0.78 -9.87
N ARG A 59 5.06 0.28 -9.69
CA ARG A 59 5.41 -1.13 -9.92
C ARG A 59 5.69 -1.80 -8.59
N THR A 60 5.25 -3.04 -8.45
CA THR A 60 5.61 -3.84 -7.28
C THR A 60 7.09 -4.23 -7.33
N PRO A 61 7.82 -4.15 -6.22
CA PRO A 61 9.18 -4.68 -6.12
C PRO A 61 9.21 -6.22 -5.99
N TYR A 62 8.06 -6.87 -5.91
CA TYR A 62 7.90 -8.32 -5.61
C TYR A 62 7.60 -9.13 -6.88
N GLY A 63 8.33 -8.87 -7.96
CA GLY A 63 8.32 -9.69 -9.17
C GLY A 63 6.97 -9.74 -9.87
N SER A 64 6.41 -10.93 -10.01
CA SER A 64 5.15 -11.17 -10.71
C SER A 64 3.90 -10.85 -9.89
N PHE A 65 4.04 -10.56 -8.60
CA PHE A 65 2.89 -10.23 -7.76
C PHE A 65 2.29 -8.88 -8.20
N SER A 66 1.02 -8.90 -8.58
CA SER A 66 0.37 -7.75 -9.20
C SER A 66 0.25 -6.56 -8.23
N ILE A 67 0.53 -5.36 -8.73
CA ILE A 67 0.30 -4.11 -7.98
C ILE A 67 -1.19 -3.95 -7.60
N TYR A 68 -2.12 -4.47 -8.40
CA TYR A 68 -3.55 -4.39 -8.09
C TYR A 68 -3.95 -5.09 -6.80
N ASN A 69 -3.24 -6.15 -6.42
CA ASN A 69 -3.46 -6.82 -5.15
C ASN A 69 -3.07 -5.93 -3.96
N TYR A 70 -2.15 -4.98 -4.18
CA TYR A 70 -1.83 -3.92 -3.21
C TYR A 70 -2.78 -2.73 -3.29
N MET A 71 -3.54 -2.59 -4.39
CA MET A 71 -4.49 -1.49 -4.62
C MET A 71 -5.94 -1.90 -4.32
N ASP A 72 -6.17 -2.71 -3.30
CA ASP A 72 -7.50 -3.12 -2.83
C ASP A 72 -8.33 -4.00 -3.78
N SER A 73 -7.78 -4.52 -4.89
CA SER A 73 -8.52 -5.46 -5.75
C SER A 73 -8.93 -6.76 -5.03
N SER A 74 -8.24 -7.08 -3.94
CA SER A 74 -8.52 -8.23 -3.08
C SER A 74 -9.39 -7.90 -1.87
N SER A 75 -9.86 -6.66 -1.74
CA SER A 75 -10.70 -6.20 -0.64
C SER A 75 -12.20 -6.26 -0.97
N ASP A 76 -13.01 -5.82 -0.04
CA ASP A 76 -14.47 -5.67 -0.21
C ASP A 76 -14.86 -4.36 -0.92
N LEU A 77 -13.91 -3.44 -1.11
CA LEU A 77 -14.17 -2.10 -1.68
C LEU A 77 -14.09 -2.05 -3.20
N SER A 78 -13.39 -3.01 -3.80
CA SER A 78 -13.24 -3.07 -5.24
C SER A 78 -13.10 -4.50 -5.74
N SER A 79 -13.13 -4.66 -7.05
CA SER A 79 -12.83 -5.92 -7.72
C SER A 79 -11.95 -5.62 -8.93
N ASN A 80 -11.15 -6.60 -9.34
CA ASN A 80 -10.41 -6.52 -10.59
C ASN A 80 -11.26 -7.14 -11.70
N PHE A 81 -11.26 -6.50 -12.87
CA PHE A 81 -11.85 -7.05 -14.09
C PHE A 81 -11.31 -8.46 -14.41
N LEU A 82 -10.05 -8.71 -14.13
CA LEU A 82 -9.44 -10.03 -14.24
C LEU A 82 -9.70 -10.85 -12.95
N ALA A 83 -10.91 -11.32 -12.81
CA ALA A 83 -11.43 -12.05 -11.65
C ALA A 83 -10.51 -13.18 -11.10
N SER A 84 -9.58 -13.70 -11.90
CA SER A 84 -8.63 -14.74 -11.51
C SER A 84 -7.57 -14.31 -10.50
N SER A 85 -7.37 -13.00 -10.32
CA SER A 85 -6.36 -12.43 -9.41
C SER A 85 -6.95 -11.93 -8.09
N ASP A 86 -8.23 -12.10 -7.83
CA ASP A 86 -8.89 -11.67 -6.61
C ASP A 86 -8.60 -12.64 -5.46
N LEU A 87 -7.62 -12.28 -4.64
CA LEU A 87 -7.22 -13.08 -3.46
C LEU A 87 -8.29 -13.08 -2.36
N GLY A 88 -9.13 -12.06 -2.33
CA GLY A 88 -10.27 -11.96 -1.42
C GLY A 88 -11.33 -13.05 -1.64
N ARG A 89 -11.27 -13.77 -2.76
CA ARG A 89 -12.14 -14.93 -2.99
C ARG A 89 -11.71 -16.20 -2.24
N GLY A 90 -10.55 -16.19 -1.58
CA GLY A 90 -10.02 -17.39 -0.93
C GLY A 90 -9.35 -18.36 -1.89
N THR A 91 -8.77 -17.86 -2.98
CA THR A 91 -8.07 -18.66 -4.00
C THR A 91 -6.60 -18.91 -3.67
N ILE A 92 -6.18 -18.62 -2.44
CA ILE A 92 -4.80 -18.77 -1.97
C ILE A 92 -4.49 -20.26 -1.80
N VAL A 93 -3.52 -20.76 -2.57
CA VAL A 93 -3.08 -22.16 -2.57
C VAL A 93 -1.57 -22.26 -2.41
N VAL A 94 -1.09 -23.43 -2.01
CA VAL A 94 0.36 -23.70 -1.92
C VAL A 94 0.97 -23.62 -3.32
N SER A 95 1.89 -22.68 -3.50
CA SER A 95 2.68 -22.53 -4.72
C SER A 95 4.08 -23.09 -4.53
N LEU A 96 4.75 -23.45 -5.64
CA LEU A 96 6.15 -23.90 -5.59
C LEU A 96 7.07 -22.77 -5.15
N LYS A 97 6.86 -21.54 -5.67
CA LYS A 97 7.61 -20.33 -5.38
C LYS A 97 6.66 -19.18 -5.06
N ASP A 98 7.15 -18.21 -4.31
CA ASP A 98 6.47 -16.94 -4.07
C ASP A 98 7.50 -15.79 -4.18
N ASP A 99 7.28 -14.90 -5.12
CA ASP A 99 8.20 -13.79 -5.38
C ASP A 99 8.35 -12.85 -4.17
N ARG A 100 7.33 -12.75 -3.31
CA ARG A 100 7.44 -11.92 -2.09
C ARG A 100 8.43 -12.53 -1.10
N TRP A 101 8.40 -13.86 -0.93
CA TRP A 101 9.38 -14.57 -0.13
C TRP A 101 10.79 -14.37 -0.68
N ASP A 102 11.00 -14.71 -1.94
CA ASP A 102 12.31 -14.68 -2.57
C ASP A 102 12.89 -13.27 -2.62
N LYS A 103 12.07 -12.27 -2.99
CA LYS A 103 12.51 -10.86 -3.06
C LYS A 103 12.80 -10.27 -1.70
N CYS A 104 11.94 -10.49 -0.69
CA CYS A 104 12.20 -9.96 0.66
C CYS A 104 13.51 -10.51 1.23
N TYR A 105 13.79 -11.81 1.09
CA TYR A 105 15.07 -12.34 1.58
C TYR A 105 16.27 -11.85 0.78
N ASN A 106 16.14 -11.65 -0.54
CA ASN A 106 17.18 -11.01 -1.34
C ASN A 106 17.45 -9.56 -0.86
N TYR A 107 16.40 -8.81 -0.57
CA TYR A 107 16.51 -7.45 -0.06
C TYR A 107 17.11 -7.43 1.35
N ILE A 108 16.71 -8.34 2.24
CA ILE A 108 17.31 -8.51 3.58
C ILE A 108 18.81 -8.81 3.46
N ARG A 109 19.22 -9.69 2.52
CA ARG A 109 20.65 -9.94 2.26
C ARG A 109 21.38 -8.67 1.83
N THR A 110 20.82 -7.89 0.89
CA THR A 110 21.39 -6.62 0.43
C THR A 110 21.58 -5.64 1.59
N VAL A 111 20.58 -5.53 2.47
CA VAL A 111 20.66 -4.67 3.66
C VAL A 111 21.72 -5.18 4.65
N ASN A 112 21.76 -6.50 4.92
CA ASN A 112 22.74 -7.10 5.82
C ASN A 112 24.18 -6.89 5.32
N ILE A 113 24.44 -6.82 4.02
CA ILE A 113 25.75 -6.50 3.47
C ILE A 113 26.20 -5.11 3.95
N LEU A 114 25.37 -4.08 3.84
CA LEU A 114 25.71 -2.73 4.32
C LEU A 114 25.95 -2.74 5.85
N LEU A 115 25.08 -3.39 6.62
CA LEU A 115 25.22 -3.46 8.07
C LEU A 115 26.53 -4.15 8.48
N ASN A 116 26.88 -5.27 7.86
CA ASN A 116 28.12 -5.99 8.12
C ASN A 116 29.36 -5.14 7.76
N LYS A 117 29.33 -4.43 6.62
CA LYS A 117 30.43 -3.54 6.21
C LYS A 117 30.57 -2.33 7.15
N ALA A 118 29.46 -1.82 7.71
CA ALA A 118 29.49 -0.73 8.67
C ALA A 118 30.17 -1.10 10.00
N GLU A 119 30.08 -2.37 10.42
CA GLU A 119 30.76 -2.85 11.61
C GLU A 119 32.28 -2.72 11.48
N THR A 120 32.83 -3.04 10.31
CA THR A 120 34.27 -3.07 10.00
C THR A 120 34.79 -1.78 9.37
N TYR A 121 33.93 -0.76 9.15
CA TYR A 121 34.32 0.51 8.56
C TYR A 121 35.35 1.23 9.46
N SER A 122 36.51 1.55 8.88
CA SER A 122 37.63 2.18 9.58
C SER A 122 37.57 3.71 9.62
N GLY A 123 36.66 4.33 8.86
CA GLY A 123 36.45 5.78 8.86
C GLY A 123 35.56 6.25 10.02
N ASN A 124 35.18 7.53 9.97
CA ASN A 124 34.26 8.09 10.98
C ASN A 124 32.84 7.50 10.83
N LYS A 125 32.40 6.76 11.82
CA LYS A 125 31.07 6.11 11.84
C LYS A 125 29.91 7.10 11.82
N ASP A 126 30.09 8.32 12.31
CA ASP A 126 29.04 9.35 12.26
C ASP A 126 28.69 9.73 10.82
N GLU A 127 29.67 9.67 9.90
CA GLU A 127 29.43 9.98 8.48
C GLU A 127 28.57 8.93 7.76
N ILE A 128 28.49 7.72 8.27
CA ILE A 128 27.69 6.62 7.71
C ILE A 128 26.42 6.33 8.52
N ALA A 129 26.23 6.97 9.68
CA ALA A 129 25.17 6.67 10.63
C ALA A 129 23.77 6.77 10.02
N GLN A 130 23.52 7.75 9.14
CA GLN A 130 22.27 7.88 8.41
C GLN A 130 22.02 6.64 7.52
N TYR A 131 23.03 6.18 6.77
CA TYR A 131 22.86 5.06 5.82
C TYR A 131 22.72 3.71 6.52
N VAL A 132 23.34 3.57 7.69
CA VAL A 132 23.13 2.44 8.61
C VAL A 132 21.70 2.45 9.14
N SER A 133 21.18 3.61 9.50
CA SER A 133 19.80 3.76 9.96
C SER A 133 18.79 3.49 8.82
N GLU A 134 19.07 3.91 7.59
CA GLU A 134 18.28 3.50 6.43
C GLU A 134 18.27 1.98 6.24
N ALA A 135 19.42 1.31 6.42
CA ALA A 135 19.52 -0.15 6.34
C ALA A 135 18.62 -0.83 7.40
N TYR A 136 18.64 -0.39 8.63
CA TYR A 136 17.72 -0.90 9.66
C TYR A 136 16.25 -0.70 9.28
N PHE A 137 15.88 0.49 8.78
CA PHE A 137 14.53 0.75 8.28
C PHE A 137 14.12 -0.24 7.19
N PHE A 138 14.97 -0.45 6.18
CA PHE A 138 14.64 -1.34 5.07
C PHE A 138 14.63 -2.82 5.47
N ARG A 139 15.41 -3.24 6.46
CA ARG A 139 15.30 -4.59 7.02
C ARG A 139 13.95 -4.79 7.71
N ALA A 140 13.56 -3.86 8.55
CA ALA A 140 12.25 -3.85 9.20
C ALA A 140 11.10 -3.83 8.18
N TYR A 141 11.20 -3.03 7.14
CA TYR A 141 10.21 -2.95 6.06
C TYR A 141 10.01 -4.30 5.37
N ASN A 142 11.08 -5.00 5.01
CA ASN A 142 11.00 -6.31 4.37
C ASN A 142 10.49 -7.40 5.33
N TYR A 143 10.89 -7.39 6.60
CA TYR A 143 10.34 -8.31 7.59
C TYR A 143 8.86 -8.05 7.88
N PHE A 144 8.40 -6.81 7.84
CA PHE A 144 6.97 -6.51 7.95
C PHE A 144 6.16 -7.05 6.77
N MET A 145 6.70 -6.99 5.55
CA MET A 145 6.07 -7.61 4.37
C MET A 145 5.98 -9.12 4.53
N LEU A 146 7.04 -9.78 5.00
CA LEU A 146 7.04 -11.22 5.30
C LEU A 146 6.03 -11.56 6.42
N LEU A 147 6.00 -10.79 7.50
CA LEU A 147 5.10 -10.97 8.64
C LEU A 147 3.63 -10.91 8.22
N LYS A 148 3.24 -9.88 7.47
CA LYS A 148 1.84 -9.71 7.00
C LYS A 148 1.41 -10.84 6.06
N THR A 149 2.37 -11.38 5.31
CA THR A 149 2.12 -12.41 4.30
C THR A 149 2.16 -13.81 4.90
N PHE A 150 3.21 -14.17 5.63
CA PHE A 150 3.51 -15.54 6.04
C PHE A 150 3.44 -15.78 7.56
N GLY A 151 3.31 -14.72 8.37
CA GLY A 151 3.44 -14.82 9.82
C GLY A 151 4.89 -14.90 10.27
N GLY A 152 5.20 -15.81 11.20
CA GLY A 152 6.57 -16.06 11.61
C GLY A 152 7.40 -16.67 10.48
N VAL A 153 8.64 -16.23 10.34
CA VAL A 153 9.59 -16.63 9.30
C VAL A 153 11.01 -16.73 9.86
N PRO A 154 11.96 -17.40 9.21
CA PRO A 154 13.35 -17.41 9.65
C PRO A 154 13.94 -15.99 9.74
N ILE A 155 14.58 -15.68 10.86
CA ILE A 155 15.29 -14.41 11.06
C ILE A 155 16.75 -14.58 10.61
N VAL A 156 17.17 -13.73 9.66
CA VAL A 156 18.52 -13.68 9.10
C VAL A 156 19.08 -12.26 9.31
N LYS A 157 20.11 -12.14 10.15
CA LYS A 157 20.76 -10.85 10.48
C LYS A 157 22.14 -10.69 9.87
N THR A 158 22.68 -11.74 9.27
CA THR A 158 24.02 -11.81 8.70
C THR A 158 23.97 -12.08 7.20
N VAL A 159 25.10 -11.97 6.54
CA VAL A 159 25.25 -12.39 5.14
C VAL A 159 25.55 -13.89 5.15
N LEU A 160 24.62 -14.67 4.57
CA LEU A 160 24.75 -16.12 4.53
C LEU A 160 25.49 -16.58 3.27
N ASP A 161 26.35 -17.57 3.41
CA ASP A 161 26.99 -18.34 2.34
C ASP A 161 26.25 -19.68 2.13
N THR A 162 26.63 -20.42 1.10
CA THR A 162 25.97 -21.67 0.71
C THR A 162 26.06 -22.80 1.74
N ASP A 163 26.98 -22.72 2.67
CA ASP A 163 27.24 -23.65 3.76
C ASP A 163 26.85 -23.12 5.15
N SER A 164 26.25 -21.94 5.21
CA SER A 164 25.80 -21.35 6.46
C SER A 164 24.76 -22.21 7.16
N PRO A 165 24.97 -22.58 8.45
CA PRO A 165 24.03 -23.44 9.16
C PRO A 165 22.63 -22.83 9.30
N GLU A 166 22.52 -21.50 9.30
CA GLU A 166 21.28 -20.74 9.38
C GLU A 166 20.32 -21.02 8.22
N LEU A 167 20.81 -21.54 7.07
CA LEU A 167 19.97 -21.96 5.95
C LEU A 167 19.00 -23.09 6.32
N THR A 168 19.29 -23.83 7.37
CA THR A 168 18.45 -24.91 7.88
C THR A 168 17.68 -24.55 9.16
N ASN A 169 17.69 -23.28 9.57
CA ASN A 169 16.95 -22.84 10.74
C ASN A 169 15.43 -23.05 10.54
N ALA A 170 14.76 -23.37 11.64
CA ALA A 170 13.31 -23.36 11.71
C ALA A 170 12.78 -21.91 11.60
N ARG A 171 11.48 -21.78 11.38
CA ARG A 171 10.82 -20.48 11.46
C ARG A 171 10.88 -19.93 12.87
N ASN A 172 11.18 -18.64 12.98
CA ASN A 172 10.92 -17.88 14.21
C ASN A 172 9.42 -17.62 14.35
N SER A 173 8.95 -17.47 15.57
CA SER A 173 7.57 -17.09 15.85
C SER A 173 7.26 -15.70 15.29
N ARG A 174 5.97 -15.43 15.04
CA ARG A 174 5.48 -14.10 14.70
C ARG A 174 6.01 -13.03 15.66
N TYR A 175 6.06 -13.36 16.96
CA TYR A 175 6.47 -12.44 18.03
C TYR A 175 7.94 -12.07 17.94
N GLU A 176 8.83 -13.04 17.68
CA GLU A 176 10.26 -12.77 17.49
C GLU A 176 10.51 -11.92 16.23
N VAL A 177 9.72 -12.13 15.17
CA VAL A 177 9.81 -11.29 13.96
C VAL A 177 9.35 -9.86 14.25
N VAL A 178 8.28 -9.68 15.03
CA VAL A 178 7.82 -8.36 15.48
C VAL A 178 8.89 -7.68 16.34
N ASP A 179 9.49 -8.39 17.29
CA ASP A 179 10.55 -7.85 18.14
C ASP A 179 11.75 -7.37 17.31
N LEU A 180 12.13 -8.12 16.27
CA LEU A 180 13.18 -7.68 15.33
C LEU A 180 12.78 -6.41 14.60
N ILE A 181 11.56 -6.35 14.03
CA ILE A 181 11.07 -5.18 13.30
C ILE A 181 11.10 -3.93 14.19
N LEU A 182 10.58 -4.04 15.41
CA LEU A 182 10.53 -2.92 16.35
C LEU A 182 11.91 -2.48 16.82
N SER A 183 12.82 -3.44 17.05
CA SER A 183 14.22 -3.17 17.37
C SER A 183 14.93 -2.43 16.24
N ASP A 184 14.79 -2.90 15.00
CA ASP A 184 15.41 -2.27 13.82
C ASP A 184 14.86 -0.85 13.60
N LEU A 185 13.56 -0.63 13.78
CA LEU A 185 12.97 0.70 13.65
C LEU A 185 13.43 1.64 14.78
N THR A 186 13.66 1.12 15.98
CA THR A 186 14.24 1.89 17.07
C THR A 186 15.66 2.33 16.74
N GLU A 187 16.49 1.45 16.15
CA GLU A 187 17.83 1.83 15.69
C GLU A 187 17.77 2.82 14.51
N ALA A 188 16.83 2.64 13.58
CA ALA A 188 16.66 3.54 12.45
C ALA A 188 16.36 4.98 12.89
N ILE A 189 15.43 5.17 13.84
CA ILE A 189 15.00 6.49 14.32
C ILE A 189 16.16 7.33 14.89
N LYS A 190 17.21 6.69 15.44
CA LYS A 190 18.29 7.40 16.16
C LYS A 190 19.07 8.40 15.31
N ASN A 191 19.37 8.06 14.05
CA ASN A 191 20.26 8.87 13.22
C ASN A 191 19.67 9.27 11.86
N LEU A 192 18.38 9.00 11.62
CA LEU A 192 17.71 9.51 10.44
C LEU A 192 17.47 11.01 10.57
N PRO A 193 17.67 11.79 9.48
CA PRO A 193 17.45 13.22 9.50
C PRO A 193 15.96 13.56 9.51
N LEU A 194 15.63 14.79 9.90
CA LEU A 194 14.33 15.37 9.62
C LEU A 194 14.24 15.81 8.14
N GLU A 195 13.04 15.88 7.58
CA GLU A 195 12.78 16.23 6.18
C GLU A 195 13.41 17.60 5.79
N GLN A 196 13.34 18.60 6.68
CA GLN A 196 13.91 19.92 6.45
C GLN A 196 15.45 19.93 6.39
N ASN A 197 16.10 18.90 6.93
CA ASN A 197 17.56 18.77 6.92
C ASN A 197 18.09 17.99 5.68
N LEU A 198 17.19 17.43 4.86
CA LEU A 198 17.59 16.77 3.62
C LEU A 198 17.94 17.81 2.54
N SER A 199 19.04 17.57 1.83
CA SER A 199 19.38 18.34 0.64
C SER A 199 18.31 18.14 -0.45
N SER A 200 18.24 19.05 -1.42
CA SER A 200 17.30 18.91 -2.54
C SER A 200 17.50 17.61 -3.34
N THR A 201 18.72 17.09 -3.40
CA THR A 201 19.06 15.84 -4.09
C THR A 201 18.76 14.58 -3.27
N ASP A 202 18.52 14.73 -1.96
CA ASP A 202 18.21 13.64 -1.05
C ASP A 202 16.71 13.56 -0.69
N LYS A 203 15.88 14.44 -1.25
CA LYS A 203 14.42 14.39 -1.07
C LYS A 203 13.86 13.04 -1.49
N GLY A 204 12.98 12.47 -0.66
CA GLY A 204 12.44 11.12 -0.82
C GLY A 204 13.24 10.04 -0.09
N ARG A 205 14.38 10.36 0.54
CA ARG A 205 15.05 9.44 1.47
C ARG A 205 14.24 9.29 2.75
N VAL A 206 14.42 8.15 3.44
CA VAL A 206 13.77 7.88 4.72
C VAL A 206 14.20 8.92 5.75
N THR A 207 13.23 9.50 6.43
CA THR A 207 13.44 10.46 7.51
C THR A 207 13.10 9.85 8.87
N LYS A 208 13.48 10.54 9.96
CA LYS A 208 13.07 10.17 11.31
C LYS A 208 11.55 10.00 11.40
N MET A 209 10.80 10.99 10.92
CA MET A 209 9.33 10.97 10.93
C MET A 209 8.74 9.84 10.09
N ALA A 210 9.39 9.47 8.97
CA ALA A 210 8.98 8.32 8.18
C ALA A 210 9.17 6.99 8.94
N ALA A 211 10.28 6.85 9.66
CA ALA A 211 10.54 5.66 10.48
C ALA A 211 9.58 5.57 11.67
N GLU A 212 9.26 6.69 12.32
CA GLU A 212 8.27 6.76 13.40
C GLU A 212 6.86 6.44 12.92
N ALA A 213 6.41 7.03 11.82
CA ALA A 213 5.12 6.73 11.21
C ALA A 213 5.01 5.25 10.81
N PHE A 214 6.09 4.69 10.26
CA PHE A 214 6.10 3.27 9.90
C PHE A 214 6.11 2.37 11.14
N LYS A 215 6.83 2.73 12.20
CA LYS A 215 6.79 2.00 13.48
C LYS A 215 5.40 2.02 14.10
N ALA A 216 4.71 3.17 14.09
CA ALA A 216 3.33 3.29 14.55
C ALA A 216 2.37 2.41 13.74
N ARG A 217 2.53 2.31 12.40
CA ARG A 217 1.77 1.37 11.55
C ARG A 217 1.97 -0.07 11.99
N VAL A 218 3.21 -0.49 12.23
CA VAL A 218 3.55 -1.87 12.68
C VAL A 218 2.93 -2.17 14.04
N LEU A 219 3.07 -1.26 14.99
CA LEU A 219 2.54 -1.39 16.35
C LEU A 219 1.01 -1.51 16.35
N LEU A 220 0.31 -0.63 15.65
CA LEU A 220 -1.15 -0.69 15.52
C LEU A 220 -1.61 -1.98 14.85
N TYR A 221 -0.93 -2.37 13.74
CA TYR A 221 -1.22 -3.61 13.02
C TYR A 221 -1.12 -4.82 13.96
N GLU A 222 -0.03 -4.95 14.69
CA GLU A 222 0.20 -6.09 15.57
C GLU A 222 -0.69 -6.07 16.81
N ALA A 223 -0.90 -4.90 17.43
CA ALA A 223 -1.81 -4.78 18.58
C ALA A 223 -3.23 -5.23 18.23
N THR A 224 -3.75 -4.75 17.09
CA THR A 224 -5.10 -5.13 16.64
C THR A 224 -5.16 -6.57 16.15
N TRP A 225 -4.11 -7.07 15.49
CA TRP A 225 -4.01 -8.50 15.16
C TRP A 225 -4.15 -9.37 16.42
N ARG A 226 -3.39 -9.08 17.47
CA ARG A 226 -3.46 -9.83 18.74
C ARG A 226 -4.80 -9.68 19.43
N LYS A 227 -5.37 -8.47 19.41
CA LYS A 227 -6.67 -8.18 20.06
C LYS A 227 -7.82 -8.97 19.42
N TYR A 228 -7.87 -9.04 18.09
CA TYR A 228 -9.00 -9.63 17.37
C TYR A 228 -8.77 -11.06 16.88
N ASN A 229 -7.51 -11.47 16.66
CA ASN A 229 -7.19 -12.82 16.21
C ASN A 229 -6.59 -13.71 17.32
N GLY A 230 -6.31 -13.10 18.48
CA GLY A 230 -5.69 -13.77 19.63
C GLY A 230 -4.17 -13.82 19.56
N THR A 231 -3.57 -14.21 20.69
CA THR A 231 -2.12 -14.38 20.88
C THR A 231 -1.68 -15.82 20.68
N SER A 232 -2.46 -16.62 19.96
CA SER A 232 -2.11 -18.00 19.61
C SER A 232 -1.00 -18.04 18.56
N THR A 233 -0.41 -19.23 18.41
CA THR A 233 0.64 -19.48 17.43
C THR A 233 0.10 -19.40 16.00
N ASP A 234 0.87 -18.84 15.08
CA ASP A 234 0.56 -18.79 13.65
C ASP A 234 0.91 -20.11 12.91
N PHE A 235 1.76 -20.97 13.50
CA PHE A 235 2.07 -22.30 13.00
C PHE A 235 2.41 -23.26 14.17
N LYS A 236 2.39 -24.55 13.90
CA LYS A 236 2.70 -25.56 14.91
C LYS A 236 4.12 -25.40 15.45
N GLY A 237 4.24 -25.25 16.77
CA GLY A 237 5.51 -25.05 17.46
C GLY A 237 5.91 -23.60 17.69
N SER A 238 5.18 -22.63 17.14
CA SER A 238 5.35 -21.22 17.47
C SER A 238 4.77 -20.92 18.86
N ALA A 239 5.54 -20.32 19.75
CA ALA A 239 5.09 -19.93 21.08
C ALA A 239 4.55 -18.50 21.06
N GLY A 240 3.47 -18.25 21.80
CA GLY A 240 2.98 -16.90 22.05
C GLY A 240 3.93 -16.09 22.94
N PRO A 241 3.75 -14.75 23.02
CA PRO A 241 4.52 -13.89 23.90
C PRO A 241 4.20 -14.21 25.36
N ALA A 242 5.14 -13.90 26.27
CA ALA A 242 4.93 -14.06 27.71
C ALA A 242 3.75 -13.23 28.24
N LYS A 243 3.44 -12.11 27.57
CA LYS A 243 2.27 -11.25 27.76
C LYS A 243 1.80 -10.74 26.39
N ASP A 244 0.55 -10.29 26.32
CA ASP A 244 -0.04 -9.88 25.04
C ASP A 244 0.58 -8.63 24.42
N GLN A 245 1.09 -7.69 25.23
CA GLN A 245 1.74 -6.43 24.85
C GLN A 245 0.81 -5.47 24.04
N ILE A 246 -0.48 -5.74 23.98
CA ILE A 246 -1.44 -4.96 23.16
C ILE A 246 -1.42 -3.50 23.62
N ASN A 247 -1.54 -3.27 24.92
CA ASN A 247 -1.59 -1.91 25.46
C ASN A 247 -0.27 -1.17 25.31
N GLU A 248 0.87 -1.85 25.52
CA GLU A 248 2.18 -1.26 25.30
C GLU A 248 2.38 -0.81 23.84
N PHE A 249 1.96 -1.63 22.89
CA PHE A 249 2.05 -1.29 21.47
C PHE A 249 1.13 -0.14 21.09
N LEU A 250 -0.07 -0.08 21.64
CA LEU A 250 -0.99 1.03 21.38
C LEU A 250 -0.48 2.34 22.00
N ASP A 251 0.04 2.31 23.23
CA ASP A 251 0.62 3.49 23.89
C ASP A 251 1.83 4.04 23.12
N GLU A 252 2.72 3.16 22.63
CA GLU A 252 3.86 3.58 21.80
C GLU A 252 3.40 4.09 20.43
N ALA A 253 2.41 3.45 19.79
CA ALA A 253 1.86 3.92 18.52
C ALA A 253 1.26 5.32 18.64
N ILE A 254 0.52 5.60 19.71
CA ILE A 254 -0.03 6.93 20.02
C ILE A 254 1.10 7.96 20.11
N THR A 255 2.12 7.68 20.93
CA THR A 255 3.26 8.60 21.14
C THR A 255 3.99 8.92 19.84
N LEU A 256 4.26 7.92 19.00
CA LEU A 256 4.95 8.10 17.73
C LEU A 256 4.08 8.89 16.72
N CYS A 257 2.77 8.63 16.69
CA CYS A 257 1.86 9.42 15.86
C CYS A 257 1.83 10.88 16.30
N GLU A 258 1.81 11.16 17.60
CA GLU A 258 1.87 12.52 18.14
C GLU A 258 3.16 13.25 17.75
N ASP A 259 4.34 12.58 17.80
CA ASP A 259 5.59 13.20 17.36
C ASP A 259 5.53 13.57 15.87
N VAL A 260 5.04 12.68 15.02
CA VAL A 260 4.88 12.99 13.59
C VAL A 260 3.88 14.11 13.33
N ILE A 261 2.74 14.13 14.04
CA ILE A 261 1.66 15.11 13.85
C ILE A 261 2.12 16.51 14.28
N TYR A 262 2.74 16.63 15.44
CA TYR A 262 3.05 17.93 16.04
C TYR A 262 4.44 18.45 15.69
N ASN A 263 5.41 17.57 15.42
CA ASN A 263 6.81 17.93 15.20
C ASN A 263 7.31 17.65 13.79
N GLY A 264 6.55 16.89 12.97
CA GLY A 264 6.94 16.50 11.62
C GLY A 264 6.89 17.61 10.58
N GLY A 265 6.07 18.65 10.82
CA GLY A 265 5.92 19.77 9.89
C GLY A 265 5.07 19.48 8.66
N TYR A 266 4.40 18.31 8.61
CA TYR A 266 3.51 17.91 7.52
C TYR A 266 2.13 18.56 7.67
N GLN A 267 1.41 18.70 6.54
CA GLN A 267 0.07 19.27 6.50
C GLN A 267 -0.79 18.55 5.49
N ILE A 268 -2.08 18.42 5.78
CA ILE A 268 -3.05 17.91 4.79
C ILE A 268 -3.09 18.84 3.58
N TRP A 269 -2.86 18.28 2.41
CA TRP A 269 -2.95 19.00 1.16
C TRP A 269 -4.41 19.26 0.81
N ASN A 270 -4.87 20.49 1.05
CA ASN A 270 -6.25 20.90 0.80
C ASN A 270 -6.27 22.19 -0.04
N GLN A 271 -6.67 22.05 -1.31
CA GLN A 271 -6.80 23.10 -2.31
C GLN A 271 -8.26 23.31 -2.75
N ASN A 272 -9.22 22.86 -1.96
CA ASN A 272 -10.65 22.93 -2.32
C ASN A 272 -11.17 24.35 -2.56
N SER A 273 -10.56 25.36 -1.95
CA SER A 273 -10.86 26.78 -2.18
C SER A 273 -10.27 27.33 -3.48
N ASN A 274 -9.40 26.59 -4.16
CA ASN A 274 -8.82 27.00 -5.43
C ASN A 274 -9.90 26.92 -6.52
N THR A 275 -10.25 28.06 -7.13
CA THR A 275 -11.32 28.17 -8.12
C THR A 275 -11.08 27.39 -9.42
N LYS A 276 -9.83 26.99 -9.68
CA LYS A 276 -9.50 26.17 -10.86
C LYS A 276 -9.67 24.66 -10.62
N ILE A 277 -9.66 24.22 -9.37
CA ILE A 277 -9.81 22.83 -8.95
C ILE A 277 -10.74 22.70 -7.74
N PRO A 278 -11.93 23.32 -7.75
CA PRO A 278 -12.81 23.39 -6.58
C PRO A 278 -13.23 21.98 -6.14
N ASN A 279 -13.06 21.68 -4.84
CA ASN A 279 -13.43 20.41 -4.23
C ASN A 279 -12.73 19.15 -4.82
N GLN A 280 -11.59 19.34 -5.52
CA GLN A 280 -10.87 18.27 -6.21
C GLN A 280 -9.50 17.97 -5.58
N SER A 281 -9.27 18.39 -4.33
CA SER A 281 -8.00 18.12 -3.64
C SER A 281 -7.66 16.64 -3.58
N SER A 282 -8.61 15.80 -3.24
CA SER A 282 -8.39 14.36 -3.11
C SER A 282 -8.05 13.67 -4.45
N TYR A 283 -8.45 14.24 -5.58
CA TYR A 283 -8.06 13.77 -6.91
C TYR A 283 -6.64 14.24 -7.27
N PHE A 284 -6.39 15.56 -7.20
CA PHE A 284 -5.13 16.11 -7.70
C PHE A 284 -3.93 15.83 -6.78
N LEU A 285 -4.12 15.58 -5.48
CA LEU A 285 -3.05 15.16 -4.57
C LEU A 285 -2.17 14.04 -5.15
N PHE A 286 -2.78 13.09 -5.83
CA PHE A 286 -2.12 11.90 -6.36
C PHE A 286 -1.64 12.06 -7.82
N ASN A 287 -1.96 13.19 -8.45
CA ASN A 287 -1.66 13.48 -9.85
C ASN A 287 -0.69 14.66 -10.01
N LEU A 288 -0.07 15.11 -8.93
CA LEU A 288 0.89 16.21 -8.98
C LEU A 288 2.18 15.76 -9.68
N GLU A 289 2.49 16.41 -10.80
CA GLU A 289 3.72 16.23 -11.54
C GLU A 289 4.40 17.59 -11.78
N ASP A 290 4.32 18.15 -13.00
CA ASP A 290 4.69 19.52 -13.35
C ASP A 290 3.45 20.42 -13.41
N GLU A 291 3.62 21.68 -13.83
CA GLU A 291 2.54 22.69 -13.92
C GLU A 291 1.40 22.28 -14.88
N GLY A 292 1.67 21.41 -15.85
CA GLY A 292 0.68 20.89 -16.79
C GLY A 292 -0.23 19.79 -16.22
N SER A 293 0.10 19.23 -15.06
CA SER A 293 -0.62 18.10 -14.48
C SER A 293 -2.01 18.45 -13.92
N ASN A 294 -2.29 19.72 -13.74
CA ASN A 294 -3.58 20.19 -13.23
C ASN A 294 -3.90 21.63 -13.66
N PRO A 295 -5.19 22.02 -13.69
CA PRO A 295 -5.60 23.37 -14.08
C PRO A 295 -5.05 24.50 -13.22
N ALA A 296 -4.63 24.23 -11.98
CA ALA A 296 -4.11 25.21 -11.05
C ALA A 296 -2.59 25.45 -11.20
N GLY A 297 -1.90 24.63 -12.02
CA GLY A 297 -0.45 24.73 -12.21
C GLY A 297 0.37 24.33 -10.97
N LEU A 298 -0.21 23.50 -10.10
CA LEU A 298 0.46 23.02 -8.90
C LEU A 298 1.40 21.84 -9.25
N THR A 299 2.56 21.83 -8.61
CA THR A 299 3.58 20.80 -8.83
C THR A 299 3.76 19.93 -7.59
N LYS A 300 4.59 18.88 -7.68
CA LYS A 300 4.97 18.01 -6.54
C LYS A 300 5.47 18.78 -5.33
N SER A 301 6.11 19.93 -5.52
CA SER A 301 6.64 20.76 -4.42
C SER A 301 5.56 21.36 -3.54
N SER A 302 4.30 21.40 -4.02
CA SER A 302 3.15 21.83 -3.21
C SER A 302 2.66 20.78 -2.23
N ASN A 303 3.12 19.51 -2.37
CA ASN A 303 2.66 18.40 -1.55
C ASN A 303 3.44 18.29 -0.25
N ASN A 304 2.85 18.76 0.84
CA ASN A 304 3.39 18.64 2.19
C ASN A 304 2.72 17.51 3.00
N GLU A 305 1.93 16.65 2.36
CA GLU A 305 1.22 15.56 3.03
C GLU A 305 2.00 14.24 2.99
N PHE A 306 2.79 14.01 1.94
CA PHE A 306 3.55 12.76 1.81
C PHE A 306 4.79 12.78 2.71
N ILE A 307 4.92 11.75 3.55
CA ILE A 307 6.01 11.57 4.51
C ILE A 307 7.13 10.71 3.91
N LEU A 308 6.74 9.61 3.25
CA LEU A 308 7.63 8.75 2.47
C LEU A 308 6.94 8.38 1.17
N TYR A 309 7.65 8.51 0.07
CA TYR A 309 7.08 8.28 -1.25
C TYR A 309 8.09 7.68 -2.21
N GLY A 310 7.60 6.86 -3.14
CA GLY A 310 8.38 6.45 -4.31
C GLY A 310 8.57 7.66 -5.22
N VAL A 311 9.82 8.04 -5.44
CA VAL A 311 10.16 9.18 -6.31
C VAL A 311 10.05 8.75 -7.76
N TYR A 312 9.30 9.51 -8.54
CA TYR A 312 9.17 9.35 -9.99
C TYR A 312 9.49 10.66 -10.70
N ASP A 313 9.96 10.56 -11.92
CA ASP A 313 10.35 11.71 -12.74
C ASP A 313 10.09 11.39 -14.21
N TYR A 314 9.63 12.40 -14.97
CA TYR A 314 9.25 12.20 -16.36
C TYR A 314 10.42 11.77 -17.27
N ILE A 315 11.65 12.19 -16.94
CA ILE A 315 12.86 11.85 -17.72
C ILE A 315 13.58 10.63 -17.13
N LEU A 316 13.73 10.59 -15.81
CA LEU A 316 14.60 9.63 -15.13
C LEU A 316 13.88 8.35 -14.70
N ARG A 317 12.62 8.44 -14.32
CA ARG A 317 11.84 7.31 -13.79
C ARG A 317 10.35 7.51 -13.96
N GLN A 318 9.80 7.05 -15.04
CA GLN A 318 8.36 7.04 -15.28
C GLN A 318 7.68 5.88 -14.56
N GLY A 319 6.39 6.00 -14.27
CA GLY A 319 5.57 4.96 -13.64
C GLY A 319 5.55 3.68 -14.47
N GLY A 320 5.39 3.81 -15.75
CA GLY A 320 5.51 2.71 -16.72
C GLY A 320 4.42 1.63 -16.57
N VAL A 321 3.31 1.94 -15.91
CA VAL A 321 2.21 1.01 -15.60
C VAL A 321 0.88 1.43 -16.22
N ASN A 322 0.84 2.56 -16.91
CA ASN A 322 -0.37 2.98 -17.57
C ASN A 322 -1.49 3.29 -16.59
N LEU A 323 -1.22 4.17 -15.63
CA LEU A 323 -2.13 4.55 -14.57
C LEU A 323 -3.48 5.04 -15.10
N SER A 324 -3.44 5.82 -16.18
CA SER A 324 -4.62 6.37 -16.83
C SER A 324 -5.51 5.30 -17.48
N HIS A 325 -4.97 4.11 -17.77
CA HIS A 325 -5.70 3.06 -18.45
C HIS A 325 -5.96 1.84 -17.57
N THR A 326 -4.99 1.44 -16.77
CA THR A 326 -5.06 0.18 -16.02
C THR A 326 -5.90 0.31 -14.76
N ILE A 327 -6.00 1.51 -14.19
CA ILE A 327 -6.88 1.79 -13.04
C ILE A 327 -8.35 1.69 -13.44
N GLU A 328 -8.69 1.91 -14.70
CA GLU A 328 -10.03 1.65 -15.23
C GLU A 328 -10.46 0.18 -15.07
N SER A 329 -9.53 -0.76 -14.96
CA SER A 329 -9.85 -2.16 -14.69
C SER A 329 -10.17 -2.45 -13.22
N MET A 330 -9.94 -1.49 -12.32
CA MET A 330 -10.32 -1.56 -10.91
C MET A 330 -11.74 -1.04 -10.74
N ILE A 331 -12.65 -1.92 -10.36
CA ILE A 331 -14.08 -1.62 -10.28
C ILE A 331 -14.43 -1.35 -8.81
N PRO A 332 -14.73 -0.08 -8.43
CA PRO A 332 -15.27 0.21 -7.10
C PRO A 332 -16.57 -0.55 -6.87
N SER A 333 -16.71 -1.13 -5.68
CA SER A 333 -17.93 -1.85 -5.31
C SER A 333 -19.02 -0.89 -4.84
N ARG A 334 -20.28 -1.32 -4.94
CA ARG A 334 -21.43 -0.66 -4.34
C ARG A 334 -21.19 -0.34 -2.87
N LYS A 335 -20.61 -1.29 -2.13
CA LYS A 335 -20.26 -1.10 -0.73
C LYS A 335 -19.36 0.13 -0.52
N PHE A 336 -18.34 0.29 -1.35
CA PHE A 336 -17.46 1.45 -1.28
C PHE A 336 -18.23 2.77 -1.54
N VAL A 337 -19.07 2.80 -2.57
CA VAL A 337 -19.89 3.97 -2.90
C VAL A 337 -20.86 4.32 -1.77
N ASP A 338 -21.47 3.32 -1.13
CA ASP A 338 -22.42 3.52 -0.02
C ASP A 338 -21.72 3.98 1.27
N MET A 339 -20.44 3.64 1.45
CA MET A 339 -19.67 4.09 2.63
C MET A 339 -19.43 5.61 2.64
N PHE A 340 -19.46 6.30 1.52
CA PHE A 340 -19.35 7.75 1.50
C PHE A 340 -20.57 8.39 2.18
N LEU A 341 -20.30 9.38 3.03
CA LEU A 341 -21.36 10.06 3.77
C LEU A 341 -21.99 11.18 2.93
N CYS A 342 -23.18 11.60 3.30
CA CYS A 342 -23.71 12.88 2.86
C CYS A 342 -22.98 14.04 3.56
N THR A 343 -23.09 15.26 3.05
CA THR A 343 -22.38 16.43 3.58
C THR A 343 -22.75 16.77 5.02
N ASP A 344 -23.93 16.34 5.49
CA ASP A 344 -24.37 16.42 6.88
C ASP A 344 -23.68 15.43 7.82
N GLY A 345 -22.81 14.56 7.30
CA GLY A 345 -22.06 13.55 8.05
C GLY A 345 -22.80 12.24 8.27
N LEU A 346 -24.00 12.08 7.71
CA LEU A 346 -24.81 10.87 7.86
C LEU A 346 -24.60 9.90 6.69
N PRO A 347 -24.68 8.58 6.93
CA PRO A 347 -24.86 7.59 5.89
C PRO A 347 -26.11 7.84 5.05
N ILE A 348 -26.11 7.41 3.79
CA ILE A 348 -27.26 7.58 2.86
C ILE A 348 -28.58 7.07 3.43
N LYS A 349 -28.55 6.02 4.26
CA LYS A 349 -29.72 5.44 4.94
C LYS A 349 -30.42 6.43 5.88
N TYR A 350 -29.71 7.42 6.43
CA TYR A 350 -30.20 8.32 7.46
C TYR A 350 -30.23 9.79 7.08
N SER A 351 -29.71 10.15 5.90
CA SER A 351 -29.59 11.54 5.46
C SER A 351 -30.73 11.93 4.55
N ASP A 352 -31.45 12.99 4.90
CA ASP A 352 -32.47 13.62 4.04
C ASP A 352 -31.85 14.35 2.83
N LEU A 353 -30.52 14.49 2.78
CA LEU A 353 -29.81 15.10 1.66
C LEU A 353 -29.57 14.14 0.52
N PHE A 354 -29.68 12.84 0.72
CA PHE A 354 -29.49 11.82 -0.30
C PHE A 354 -30.57 11.92 -1.36
N GLN A 355 -30.20 11.94 -2.62
CA GLN A 355 -31.12 12.17 -3.73
C GLN A 355 -31.61 10.88 -4.41
N GLY A 356 -31.30 9.71 -3.81
CA GLY A 356 -31.72 8.41 -4.35
C GLY A 356 -31.02 8.03 -5.65
N TYR A 357 -31.69 7.15 -6.41
CA TYR A 357 -31.12 6.51 -7.60
C TYR A 357 -31.95 6.76 -8.87
N HIS A 358 -32.84 7.76 -8.86
CA HIS A 358 -33.83 7.95 -9.94
C HIS A 358 -33.21 8.44 -11.24
N ASN A 359 -32.16 9.26 -11.17
CA ASN A 359 -31.43 9.74 -12.35
C ASN A 359 -29.94 9.50 -12.22
N THR A 360 -29.27 9.52 -13.37
CA THR A 360 -27.80 9.50 -13.44
C THR A 360 -27.23 10.66 -12.62
N GLY A 361 -26.36 10.38 -11.69
CA GLY A 361 -25.71 11.39 -10.86
C GLY A 361 -26.46 11.76 -9.58
N ASP A 362 -27.70 11.33 -9.36
CA ASP A 362 -28.44 11.65 -8.13
C ASP A 362 -27.71 11.11 -6.90
N GLU A 363 -27.17 9.90 -6.96
CA GLU A 363 -26.42 9.29 -5.86
C GLU A 363 -25.09 9.99 -5.52
N TYR A 364 -24.62 10.90 -6.39
CA TYR A 364 -23.40 11.71 -6.19
C TYR A 364 -23.69 13.08 -5.59
N LYS A 365 -24.95 13.51 -5.54
CA LYS A 365 -25.34 14.84 -5.03
C LYS A 365 -25.30 14.88 -3.51
N ASN A 366 -24.83 15.99 -2.97
CA ASN A 366 -24.74 16.25 -1.53
C ASN A 366 -23.89 15.20 -0.76
N ARG A 367 -22.94 14.58 -1.43
CA ARG A 367 -22.06 13.54 -0.87
C ARG A 367 -20.64 14.07 -0.65
N ASP A 368 -19.89 13.32 0.07
CA ASP A 368 -18.43 13.49 0.24
C ASP A 368 -17.76 13.71 -1.12
N TYR A 369 -16.95 14.75 -1.24
CA TYR A 369 -16.26 15.09 -2.49
C TYR A 369 -15.34 13.97 -3.00
N ARG A 370 -14.82 13.14 -2.09
CA ARG A 370 -14.00 11.98 -2.45
C ARG A 370 -14.75 10.96 -3.30
N LEU A 371 -16.07 10.87 -3.16
CA LEU A 371 -16.87 10.00 -4.03
C LEU A 371 -16.65 10.35 -5.50
N MET A 372 -16.81 11.63 -5.89
CA MET A 372 -16.54 12.10 -7.26
C MET A 372 -15.05 12.05 -7.63
N ASN A 373 -14.17 12.25 -6.65
CA ASN A 373 -12.73 12.31 -6.89
C ASN A 373 -12.09 10.93 -7.08
N TYR A 374 -12.66 9.90 -6.48
CA TYR A 374 -12.13 8.52 -6.54
C TYR A 374 -12.92 7.61 -7.47
N THR A 375 -14.17 7.97 -7.74
CA THR A 375 -15.02 7.21 -8.64
C THR A 375 -15.73 8.17 -9.60
N ASN A 376 -16.05 7.71 -10.79
CA ASN A 376 -17.03 8.37 -11.62
C ASN A 376 -18.09 7.34 -12.04
N GLN A 377 -19.28 7.83 -12.30
CA GLN A 377 -20.24 7.03 -13.02
C GLN A 377 -19.67 6.79 -14.41
N GLY A 378 -19.66 5.55 -14.85
CA GLY A 378 -19.27 5.17 -16.19
C GLY A 378 -20.27 5.69 -17.25
N VAL A 379 -20.59 6.97 -17.17
CA VAL A 379 -21.45 7.66 -18.14
C VAL A 379 -20.58 8.61 -18.92
N ASP A 380 -20.51 8.39 -20.21
CA ASP A 380 -19.88 9.32 -21.14
C ASP A 380 -20.66 10.66 -21.11
N PRO A 381 -20.04 11.77 -20.68
CA PRO A 381 -20.73 13.06 -20.58
C PRO A 381 -21.18 13.63 -21.92
N GLU A 382 -20.57 13.22 -23.02
CA GLU A 382 -20.95 13.67 -24.36
C GLU A 382 -22.07 12.85 -24.99
N SER A 383 -21.96 11.52 -24.92
CA SER A 383 -22.95 10.59 -25.47
C SER A 383 -24.03 10.23 -24.46
N GLY A 384 -23.78 10.40 -23.16
CA GLY A 384 -24.62 9.93 -22.09
C GLY A 384 -24.75 8.40 -22.07
N SER A 385 -23.90 7.70 -22.84
CA SER A 385 -23.87 6.26 -22.84
C SER A 385 -23.24 5.79 -21.55
N VAL A 386 -23.85 4.82 -20.86
CA VAL A 386 -23.16 4.08 -19.84
C VAL A 386 -22.01 3.35 -20.56
N VAL A 387 -20.78 3.73 -20.25
CA VAL A 387 -19.58 3.09 -20.80
C VAL A 387 -19.43 1.74 -20.09
N LEU A 388 -20.28 0.79 -20.47
CA LEU A 388 -20.26 -0.59 -19.96
C LEU A 388 -18.98 -1.33 -20.36
N ASP A 389 -18.24 -0.78 -21.32
CA ASP A 389 -17.07 -1.40 -21.93
C ASP A 389 -15.87 -1.49 -20.96
N ARG A 390 -15.87 -0.72 -19.87
CA ARG A 390 -14.77 -0.67 -18.90
C ARG A 390 -15.21 -0.74 -17.44
N GLY A 391 -16.48 -0.53 -17.16
CA GLY A 391 -17.07 -0.62 -15.85
C GLY A 391 -18.34 -1.45 -15.90
N LEU A 392 -18.22 -2.76 -16.02
CA LEU A 392 -19.34 -3.72 -15.99
C LEU A 392 -20.28 -3.54 -14.77
N ALA A 393 -19.91 -2.62 -13.87
CA ALA A 393 -20.62 -2.33 -12.64
C ALA A 393 -21.19 -0.91 -12.57
N GLY A 394 -20.98 -0.06 -13.57
CA GLY A 394 -21.43 1.32 -13.58
C GLY A 394 -20.61 2.31 -12.75
N TYR A 395 -19.52 1.86 -12.13
CA TYR A 395 -18.54 2.71 -11.45
C TYR A 395 -17.15 2.49 -12.01
N ASN A 396 -16.42 3.58 -12.26
CA ASN A 396 -15.02 3.55 -12.67
C ASN A 396 -14.16 4.15 -11.56
N CYS A 397 -12.94 3.63 -11.39
CA CYS A 397 -11.96 4.22 -10.49
C CYS A 397 -11.28 5.41 -11.19
N SER A 398 -11.26 6.58 -10.53
CA SER A 398 -10.55 7.77 -10.99
C SER A 398 -9.40 8.20 -10.07
N LYS A 399 -9.26 7.61 -8.89
CA LYS A 399 -8.08 7.85 -8.05
C LYS A 399 -6.82 7.42 -8.81
N PHE A 400 -5.78 8.25 -8.85
CA PHE A 400 -4.55 8.07 -9.61
C PHE A 400 -4.66 8.25 -11.14
N TYR A 401 -5.84 8.52 -11.68
CA TYR A 401 -6.02 8.73 -13.11
C TYR A 401 -5.43 10.08 -13.53
N SER A 402 -4.54 10.08 -14.53
CA SER A 402 -3.88 11.31 -14.98
C SER A 402 -4.87 12.30 -15.60
N HIS A 403 -4.78 13.56 -15.17
CA HIS A 403 -5.59 14.63 -15.75
C HIS A 403 -5.25 14.83 -17.23
N ASN A 404 -6.30 15.05 -18.06
CA ASN A 404 -6.16 15.27 -19.52
C ASN A 404 -5.43 14.13 -20.27
N TYR A 405 -5.55 12.90 -19.83
CA TYR A 405 -5.07 11.77 -20.63
C TYR A 405 -5.90 11.66 -21.95
N PRO A 406 -5.31 11.39 -23.12
CA PRO A 406 -3.86 11.21 -23.34
C PRO A 406 -3.12 12.49 -23.76
N ALA A 407 -3.77 13.67 -23.69
CA ALA A 407 -3.21 14.92 -24.20
C ALA A 407 -2.01 15.40 -23.35
N TYR A 408 -2.07 15.25 -22.01
CA TYR A 408 -1.00 15.66 -21.11
C TYR A 408 0.11 14.59 -20.99
N ARG A 409 -0.28 13.33 -20.78
CA ARG A 409 0.63 12.18 -20.71
C ARG A 409 0.06 11.05 -21.57
N LYS A 410 0.94 10.30 -22.20
CA LYS A 410 0.61 9.04 -22.86
C LYS A 410 0.74 7.89 -21.87
N GLU A 411 0.35 6.70 -22.33
CA GLU A 411 0.58 5.47 -21.60
C GLU A 411 2.01 5.34 -21.11
N LYS A 412 2.18 5.01 -19.82
CA LYS A 412 3.46 4.73 -19.17
C LYS A 412 4.36 5.95 -18.93
N GLU A 413 3.91 7.14 -19.25
CA GLU A 413 4.67 8.38 -19.08
C GLU A 413 4.41 9.06 -17.73
N GLU A 414 3.49 8.56 -16.92
CA GLU A 414 3.11 9.14 -15.63
C GLU A 414 4.34 9.24 -14.71
N SER A 415 4.45 10.33 -14.00
CA SER A 415 5.58 10.61 -13.12
C SER A 415 5.18 11.13 -11.74
N ALA A 416 3.89 11.06 -11.37
CA ALA A 416 3.45 11.39 -10.02
C ALA A 416 4.13 10.49 -8.97
N ASN A 417 4.47 11.04 -7.80
CA ASN A 417 5.07 10.26 -6.73
C ASN A 417 4.04 9.27 -6.13
N TYR A 418 4.52 8.08 -5.79
CA TYR A 418 3.67 7.06 -5.14
C TYR A 418 3.68 7.23 -3.62
N PRO A 419 2.52 7.38 -2.95
CA PRO A 419 2.46 7.53 -1.51
C PRO A 419 2.78 6.19 -0.80
N VAL A 420 3.85 6.14 -0.01
CA VAL A 420 4.20 4.99 0.85
C VAL A 420 3.71 5.23 2.28
N LEU A 421 3.89 6.46 2.75
CA LEU A 421 3.42 6.98 4.04
C LEU A 421 2.96 8.42 3.84
N ARG A 422 1.81 8.78 4.37
CA ARG A 422 1.30 10.17 4.34
C ARG A 422 0.58 10.52 5.64
N LEU A 423 0.48 11.82 5.92
CA LEU A 423 -0.07 12.34 7.17
C LEU A 423 -1.50 11.85 7.45
N ALA A 424 -2.32 11.71 6.40
CA ALA A 424 -3.67 11.19 6.57
C ALA A 424 -3.71 9.80 7.21
N GLU A 425 -2.78 8.91 6.85
CA GLU A 425 -2.67 7.60 7.51
C GLU A 425 -2.26 7.74 8.99
N VAL A 426 -1.34 8.66 9.30
CA VAL A 426 -0.91 8.90 10.69
C VAL A 426 -2.08 9.38 11.55
N PHE A 427 -2.92 10.28 11.03
CA PHE A 427 -4.14 10.71 11.73
C PHE A 427 -5.11 9.56 11.99
N LEU A 428 -5.29 8.68 11.01
CA LEU A 428 -6.16 7.51 11.13
C LEU A 428 -5.59 6.47 12.09
N ASN A 429 -4.27 6.23 12.03
CA ASN A 429 -3.58 5.34 12.97
C ASN A 429 -3.68 5.87 14.40
N TYR A 430 -3.52 7.18 14.61
CA TYR A 430 -3.62 7.84 15.90
C TYR A 430 -5.00 7.67 16.52
N ALA A 431 -6.05 8.05 15.79
CA ALA A 431 -7.42 7.96 16.30
C ALA A 431 -7.84 6.51 16.59
N GLU A 432 -7.46 5.56 15.70
CA GLU A 432 -7.74 4.14 15.90
C GLU A 432 -6.98 3.61 17.14
N ALA A 433 -5.69 3.93 17.29
CA ALA A 433 -4.89 3.50 18.44
C ALA A 433 -5.45 4.04 19.75
N CYS A 434 -5.85 5.32 19.79
CA CYS A 434 -6.49 5.93 20.96
C CYS A 434 -7.79 5.21 21.34
N TYR A 435 -8.64 4.92 20.34
CA TYR A 435 -9.89 4.21 20.58
C TYR A 435 -9.66 2.76 21.04
N GLU A 436 -8.79 2.03 20.34
CA GLU A 436 -8.47 0.63 20.65
C GLU A 436 -7.85 0.47 22.05
N ARG A 437 -7.11 1.49 22.51
CA ARG A 437 -6.46 1.55 23.81
C ARG A 437 -7.43 1.87 24.96
N ASN A 438 -8.34 2.83 24.73
CA ASN A 438 -9.15 3.43 25.79
C ASN A 438 -10.65 3.13 25.68
N GLY A 439 -11.12 2.51 24.59
CA GLY A 439 -12.54 2.33 24.29
C GLY A 439 -13.30 3.62 23.96
N LYS A 440 -12.59 4.73 23.83
CA LYS A 440 -13.10 6.07 23.49
C LYS A 440 -12.00 6.97 22.94
N VAL A 441 -12.40 8.06 22.30
CA VAL A 441 -11.51 9.13 21.83
C VAL A 441 -12.05 10.49 22.26
N THR A 442 -11.19 11.47 22.39
CA THR A 442 -11.58 12.88 22.56
C THR A 442 -11.77 13.56 21.22
N ASP A 443 -12.49 14.67 21.17
CA ASP A 443 -12.67 15.46 19.94
C ASP A 443 -11.32 16.05 19.45
N GLU A 444 -10.37 16.30 20.36
CA GLU A 444 -9.01 16.70 20.00
C GLU A 444 -8.28 15.58 19.25
N GLN A 445 -8.39 14.33 19.72
CA GLN A 445 -7.82 13.16 19.06
C GLN A 445 -8.44 12.88 17.68
N LEU A 446 -9.66 13.37 17.44
CA LEU A 446 -10.34 13.33 16.15
C LEU A 446 -9.97 14.48 15.21
N SER A 447 -9.17 15.45 15.66
CA SER A 447 -8.87 16.67 14.87
C SER A 447 -8.26 16.35 13.50
N GLY A 448 -7.39 15.36 13.42
CA GLY A 448 -6.81 14.90 12.15
C GLY A 448 -7.85 14.30 11.20
N ILE A 449 -8.71 13.40 11.70
CA ILE A 449 -9.84 12.85 10.93
C ILE A 449 -10.75 13.99 10.45
N ASN A 450 -11.00 15.00 11.28
CA ASN A 450 -11.84 16.13 10.91
C ASN A 450 -11.22 17.03 9.83
N GLN A 451 -9.89 17.08 9.71
CA GLN A 451 -9.24 17.72 8.57
C GLN A 451 -9.50 16.92 7.25
N LEU A 452 -9.50 15.59 7.31
CA LEU A 452 -9.84 14.75 6.15
C LEU A 452 -11.31 14.91 5.76
N ARG A 453 -12.22 14.92 6.73
CA ARG A 453 -13.64 15.17 6.53
C ARG A 453 -13.91 16.57 5.96
N ALA A 454 -13.20 17.59 6.43
CA ALA A 454 -13.29 18.95 5.87
C ALA A 454 -12.82 18.99 4.40
N ARG A 455 -11.75 18.26 4.04
CA ARG A 455 -11.34 18.09 2.65
C ARG A 455 -12.40 17.33 1.82
N GLY A 456 -13.10 16.37 2.42
CA GLY A 456 -14.23 15.68 1.82
C GLY A 456 -15.53 16.51 1.77
N GLY A 457 -15.57 17.71 2.37
CA GLY A 457 -16.79 18.52 2.46
C GLY A 457 -17.87 17.93 3.37
N VAL A 458 -17.48 17.14 4.37
CA VAL A 458 -18.37 16.40 5.27
C VAL A 458 -18.31 17.00 6.67
N LYS A 459 -19.45 17.03 7.37
CA LYS A 459 -19.55 17.47 8.77
C LYS A 459 -18.54 16.73 9.66
N ALA A 460 -17.95 17.46 10.61
CA ALA A 460 -16.99 16.93 11.57
C ALA A 460 -17.57 15.76 12.40
N LEU A 461 -16.73 14.76 12.69
CA LEU A 461 -17.00 13.68 13.60
C LEU A 461 -16.67 14.13 15.01
N THR A 462 -17.66 14.09 15.92
CA THR A 462 -17.51 14.42 17.33
C THR A 462 -18.25 13.42 18.19
N ASN A 463 -17.90 13.32 19.47
CA ASN A 463 -18.64 12.49 20.42
C ASN A 463 -20.11 12.91 20.51
N GLN A 464 -20.38 14.22 20.59
CA GLN A 464 -21.74 14.76 20.60
C GLN A 464 -22.53 14.33 19.35
N PHE A 465 -21.91 14.38 18.16
CA PHE A 465 -22.59 13.97 16.92
C PHE A 465 -23.00 12.50 16.94
N ILE A 466 -22.15 11.61 17.44
CA ILE A 466 -22.48 10.18 17.59
C ILE A 466 -23.60 9.98 18.58
N GLU A 467 -23.57 10.65 19.74
CA GLU A 467 -24.65 10.60 20.73
C GLU A 467 -25.99 11.08 20.17
N GLU A 468 -26.00 12.18 19.41
CA GLU A 468 -27.21 12.70 18.74
C GLU A 468 -27.76 11.69 17.71
N CYS A 469 -26.89 11.02 16.95
CA CYS A 469 -27.29 9.98 16.00
C CYS A 469 -27.90 8.76 16.72
N GLN A 470 -27.25 8.29 17.78
CA GLN A 470 -27.73 7.16 18.57
C GLN A 470 -29.07 7.48 19.25
N ALA A 471 -29.26 8.70 19.74
CA ALA A 471 -30.52 9.16 20.33
C ALA A 471 -31.70 9.16 19.32
N LYS A 472 -31.39 9.28 18.02
CA LYS A 472 -32.34 9.13 16.90
C LYS A 472 -32.56 7.68 16.47
N GLY A 473 -31.84 6.71 17.07
CA GLY A 473 -31.90 5.30 16.71
C GLY A 473 -31.04 4.94 15.47
N TYR A 474 -30.09 5.80 15.11
CA TYR A 474 -29.16 5.50 14.01
C TYR A 474 -28.06 4.54 14.51
N GLU A 475 -27.75 3.55 13.70
CA GLU A 475 -26.72 2.55 13.99
C GLU A 475 -25.33 3.13 13.63
N MET A 476 -24.86 4.06 14.47
CA MET A 476 -23.56 4.69 14.32
C MET A 476 -22.75 4.56 15.62
N ASP A 477 -21.50 4.19 15.52
CA ASP A 477 -20.56 4.16 16.62
C ASP A 477 -19.19 4.72 16.19
N MET A 478 -18.43 5.20 17.17
CA MET A 478 -17.19 5.91 16.93
C MET A 478 -16.14 5.05 16.22
N LEU A 479 -15.97 3.79 16.62
CA LEU A 479 -14.97 2.92 15.99
C LEU A 479 -15.31 2.61 14.54
N SER A 480 -16.56 2.34 14.25
CA SER A 480 -17.05 2.12 12.89
C SER A 480 -16.82 3.35 12.01
N GLU A 481 -17.02 4.55 12.55
CA GLU A 481 -16.79 5.79 11.80
C GLU A 481 -15.28 6.06 11.57
N ILE A 482 -14.40 5.78 12.54
CA ILE A 482 -12.94 5.83 12.35
C ILE A 482 -12.51 4.84 11.25
N ARG A 483 -13.02 3.60 11.29
CA ARG A 483 -12.72 2.56 10.30
C ARG A 483 -13.31 2.88 8.92
N ARG A 484 -14.47 3.53 8.86
CA ARG A 484 -15.09 4.07 7.63
C ARG A 484 -14.19 5.13 7.01
N GLU A 485 -13.77 6.13 7.80
CA GLU A 485 -12.91 7.20 7.33
C GLU A 485 -11.58 6.64 6.78
N ARG A 486 -11.02 5.63 7.46
CA ARG A 486 -9.82 4.92 7.00
C ARG A 486 -10.03 4.22 5.65
N ALA A 487 -11.15 3.53 5.49
CA ALA A 487 -11.48 2.83 4.24
C ALA A 487 -11.66 3.81 3.06
N LEU A 488 -12.32 4.95 3.30
CA LEU A 488 -12.54 5.97 2.27
C LEU A 488 -11.26 6.70 1.89
N GLU A 489 -10.50 7.14 2.89
CA GLU A 489 -9.31 7.95 2.67
C GLU A 489 -8.17 7.15 2.01
N LEU A 490 -7.93 5.93 2.48
CA LEU A 490 -6.82 5.09 2.03
C LEU A 490 -7.21 4.11 0.91
N PHE A 491 -8.37 4.28 0.29
CA PHE A 491 -8.80 3.48 -0.86
C PHE A 491 -7.70 3.45 -1.94
N MET A 492 -7.42 2.28 -2.50
CA MET A 492 -6.38 2.03 -3.50
C MET A 492 -4.92 2.20 -3.02
N GLU A 493 -4.69 2.36 -1.72
CA GLU A 493 -3.33 2.45 -1.16
C GLU A 493 -2.88 1.14 -0.47
N GLY A 494 -3.66 0.07 -0.60
CA GLY A 494 -3.28 -1.28 -0.18
C GLY A 494 -3.48 -1.59 1.30
N PHE A 495 -4.36 -0.88 1.99
CA PHE A 495 -4.60 -1.07 3.42
C PHE A 495 -5.77 -2.00 3.73
N ARG A 496 -6.88 -1.90 2.97
CA ARG A 496 -8.15 -2.50 3.36
C ARG A 496 -8.08 -4.01 3.58
N PHE A 497 -7.41 -4.76 2.71
CA PHE A 497 -7.28 -6.21 2.85
C PHE A 497 -6.57 -6.63 4.15
N ASP A 498 -5.50 -5.91 4.50
CA ASP A 498 -4.78 -6.13 5.74
C ASP A 498 -5.59 -5.66 6.96
N ASP A 499 -6.34 -4.56 6.85
CA ASP A 499 -7.24 -4.06 7.89
C ASP A 499 -8.33 -5.08 8.24
N LEU A 500 -8.99 -5.67 7.23
CA LEU A 500 -9.99 -6.70 7.45
C LEU A 500 -9.44 -7.92 8.20
N LYS A 501 -8.21 -8.33 7.87
CA LYS A 501 -7.54 -9.45 8.54
C LYS A 501 -7.17 -9.09 9.99
N ARG A 502 -6.52 -7.93 10.22
CA ARG A 502 -6.11 -7.56 11.57
C ARG A 502 -7.30 -7.29 12.51
N TRP A 503 -8.44 -6.83 11.99
CA TRP A 503 -9.69 -6.69 12.74
C TRP A 503 -10.46 -8.00 12.92
N GLY A 504 -10.03 -9.10 12.32
CA GLY A 504 -10.66 -10.40 12.45
C GLY A 504 -12.00 -10.55 11.73
N ILE A 505 -12.32 -9.67 10.78
CA ILE A 505 -13.61 -9.61 10.08
C ILE A 505 -13.51 -10.00 8.59
N ALA A 506 -12.34 -10.45 8.12
CA ALA A 506 -12.12 -10.73 6.70
C ALA A 506 -13.05 -11.83 6.16
N GLU A 507 -13.36 -12.86 6.94
CA GLU A 507 -14.29 -13.92 6.50
C GLU A 507 -15.71 -13.39 6.30
N GLN A 508 -16.16 -12.48 7.15
CA GLN A 508 -17.48 -11.87 7.04
C GLN A 508 -17.56 -10.95 5.82
N GLU A 509 -16.57 -10.10 5.62
CA GLU A 509 -16.60 -9.02 4.63
C GLU A 509 -16.25 -9.50 3.22
N LEU A 510 -15.34 -10.48 3.09
CA LEU A 510 -14.87 -10.95 1.80
C LEU A 510 -15.78 -12.01 1.17
N ASN A 511 -16.63 -12.69 1.92
CA ASN A 511 -17.55 -13.71 1.42
C ASN A 511 -18.91 -13.14 0.95
N GLN A 512 -19.05 -11.81 0.84
CA GLN A 512 -20.22 -11.18 0.28
C GLN A 512 -20.10 -11.01 -1.23
N SER A 513 -21.24 -10.88 -1.93
CA SER A 513 -21.23 -10.48 -3.33
C SER A 513 -20.57 -9.11 -3.51
N ARG A 514 -19.78 -8.97 -4.57
CA ARG A 514 -19.33 -7.66 -5.03
C ARG A 514 -20.38 -7.12 -5.97
N LEU A 515 -21.04 -6.05 -5.55
CA LEU A 515 -22.13 -5.43 -6.29
C LEU A 515 -21.68 -4.11 -6.91
N GLY A 516 -22.27 -3.76 -8.02
CA GLY A 516 -22.10 -2.48 -8.73
C GLY A 516 -23.29 -1.56 -8.52
N MET A 517 -23.59 -0.75 -9.53
CA MET A 517 -24.65 0.25 -9.47
C MET A 517 -26.04 -0.36 -9.30
N VAL A 518 -26.94 0.44 -8.76
CA VAL A 518 -28.37 0.16 -8.75
C VAL A 518 -28.93 0.29 -10.16
N VAL A 519 -29.75 -0.67 -10.60
CA VAL A 519 -30.22 -0.76 -11.98
C VAL A 519 -31.73 -0.94 -12.12
N GLY A 520 -32.46 -1.35 -11.10
CA GLY A 520 -33.89 -1.57 -11.17
C GLY A 520 -34.71 -0.37 -10.70
N GLY A 521 -35.78 -0.03 -11.41
CA GLY A 521 -36.74 0.98 -10.98
C GLY A 521 -36.28 2.43 -11.10
N ASN A 522 -35.21 2.70 -11.83
CA ASN A 522 -34.69 4.04 -12.08
C ASN A 522 -34.67 4.41 -13.57
N GLY A 523 -34.36 5.67 -13.89
CA GLY A 523 -34.26 6.17 -15.26
C GLY A 523 -33.19 5.49 -16.12
N TYR A 524 -32.31 4.71 -15.56
CA TYR A 524 -31.28 3.94 -16.28
C TYR A 524 -31.87 2.86 -17.20
N GLU A 525 -33.09 2.39 -16.93
CA GLU A 525 -33.75 1.34 -17.73
C GLU A 525 -34.42 1.86 -19.01
N THR A 526 -34.80 3.12 -19.03
CA THR A 526 -35.62 3.66 -20.09
C THR A 526 -34.96 4.79 -20.88
N GLU A 527 -34.68 5.89 -20.21
CA GLU A 527 -34.12 7.08 -20.80
C GLU A 527 -33.29 7.84 -19.75
N PHE A 528 -32.22 8.49 -20.18
CA PHE A 528 -31.49 9.45 -19.35
C PHE A 528 -31.17 10.71 -20.18
N LYS A 529 -30.90 11.80 -19.47
CA LYS A 529 -30.48 13.06 -20.12
C LYS A 529 -28.96 13.14 -20.12
N ALA A 530 -28.40 13.27 -21.32
CA ALA A 530 -26.99 13.60 -21.47
C ALA A 530 -26.70 15.02 -20.98
N ALA A 531 -25.41 15.34 -20.78
CA ALA A 531 -24.97 16.66 -20.33
C ALA A 531 -25.41 17.81 -21.25
N ASP A 532 -25.61 17.54 -22.55
CA ASP A 532 -26.16 18.48 -23.55
C ASP A 532 -27.69 18.65 -23.45
N GLY A 533 -28.36 17.96 -22.52
CA GLY A 533 -29.80 17.99 -22.33
C GLY A 533 -30.60 17.09 -23.28
N THR A 534 -29.94 16.34 -24.17
CA THR A 534 -30.63 15.39 -25.05
C THR A 534 -31.06 14.15 -24.27
N THR A 535 -32.24 13.61 -24.61
CA THR A 535 -32.72 12.35 -24.06
C THR A 535 -32.12 11.19 -24.86
N LYS A 536 -31.51 10.24 -24.20
CA LYS A 536 -30.90 9.04 -24.80
C LYS A 536 -31.54 7.80 -24.21
N THR A 537 -31.67 6.75 -25.03
CA THR A 537 -32.15 5.45 -24.57
C THR A 537 -31.10 4.81 -23.66
N ALA A 538 -31.51 4.35 -22.50
CA ALA A 538 -30.61 3.65 -21.60
C ALA A 538 -30.00 2.41 -22.27
N MET A 539 -28.71 2.25 -22.12
CA MET A 539 -28.00 1.08 -22.63
C MET A 539 -28.14 -0.14 -21.68
N TYR A 540 -28.66 0.08 -20.47
CA TYR A 540 -28.92 -1.00 -19.52
C TYR A 540 -30.28 -1.67 -19.85
N LYS A 541 -30.24 -2.99 -19.96
CA LYS A 541 -31.45 -3.83 -20.02
C LYS A 541 -31.35 -4.89 -18.95
N PRO A 542 -32.40 -5.11 -18.12
CA PRO A 542 -32.44 -6.21 -17.17
C PRO A 542 -32.02 -7.54 -17.81
N GLY A 543 -31.22 -8.31 -17.11
CA GLY A 543 -30.75 -9.62 -17.57
C GLY A 543 -29.60 -9.60 -18.59
N THR A 544 -29.00 -8.44 -18.91
CA THR A 544 -27.88 -8.36 -19.87
C THR A 544 -26.50 -8.41 -19.22
N PHE A 545 -26.40 -8.33 -17.89
CA PHE A 545 -25.12 -8.42 -17.18
C PHE A 545 -24.63 -9.87 -17.10
N PRO A 546 -23.34 -10.12 -17.36
CA PRO A 546 -22.79 -11.48 -17.43
C PRO A 546 -22.93 -12.29 -16.15
N TRP A 547 -22.97 -11.60 -15.01
CA TRP A 547 -23.03 -12.22 -13.66
C TRP A 547 -24.37 -12.00 -12.95
N GLY A 548 -25.37 -11.42 -13.65
CA GLY A 548 -26.72 -11.21 -13.13
C GLY A 548 -26.86 -10.00 -12.23
N GLU A 549 -27.94 -10.04 -11.47
CA GLU A 549 -28.39 -8.97 -10.58
C GLU A 549 -28.73 -9.57 -9.21
N GLU A 550 -28.58 -8.76 -8.15
CA GLU A 550 -28.92 -9.14 -6.78
C GLU A 550 -29.75 -8.02 -6.16
N GLU A 551 -30.82 -8.38 -5.45
CA GLU A 551 -31.66 -7.43 -4.74
C GLU A 551 -30.94 -6.88 -3.51
N VAL A 552 -31.04 -5.58 -3.29
CA VAL A 552 -30.46 -4.86 -2.18
C VAL A 552 -31.51 -3.94 -1.55
N GLU A 553 -31.64 -3.98 -0.24
CA GLU A 553 -32.42 -2.99 0.50
C GLU A 553 -31.72 -1.64 0.45
N THR A 554 -32.43 -0.61 0.02
CA THR A 554 -31.98 0.78 -0.05
C THR A 554 -32.95 1.69 0.68
N GLY A 555 -32.61 2.98 0.86
CA GLY A 555 -33.55 3.98 1.36
C GLY A 555 -34.80 4.14 0.49
N ASP A 556 -34.71 3.78 -0.79
CA ASP A 556 -35.79 3.84 -1.78
C ASP A 556 -36.55 2.50 -1.94
N GLY A 557 -36.33 1.55 -1.04
CA GLY A 557 -36.92 0.20 -1.08
C GLY A 557 -35.94 -0.86 -1.58
N VAL A 558 -36.48 -2.01 -2.03
CA VAL A 558 -35.67 -3.11 -2.58
C VAL A 558 -35.41 -2.81 -4.07
N LEU A 559 -34.15 -2.66 -4.42
CA LEU A 559 -33.70 -2.38 -5.79
C LEU A 559 -32.68 -3.43 -6.24
N ASN A 560 -32.58 -3.64 -7.56
CA ASN A 560 -31.58 -4.55 -8.14
C ASN A 560 -30.24 -3.83 -8.30
N CYS A 561 -29.16 -4.53 -7.96
CA CYS A 561 -27.78 -4.11 -8.24
C CYS A 561 -27.10 -5.08 -9.19
N VAL A 562 -26.26 -4.56 -10.05
CA VAL A 562 -25.39 -5.37 -10.91
C VAL A 562 -24.45 -6.22 -10.04
N VAL A 563 -24.31 -7.51 -10.36
CA VAL A 563 -23.32 -8.38 -9.74
C VAL A 563 -21.99 -8.29 -10.47
N ILE A 564 -20.92 -7.89 -9.78
CA ILE A 564 -19.55 -7.93 -10.29
C ILE A 564 -18.95 -9.31 -10.01
N SER A 565 -19.15 -9.82 -8.78
CA SER A 565 -18.74 -11.16 -8.37
C SER A 565 -19.73 -11.70 -7.35
N SER A 566 -20.35 -12.83 -7.68
CA SER A 566 -21.31 -13.48 -6.77
C SER A 566 -20.63 -14.08 -5.55
N LYS A 567 -21.28 -14.00 -4.37
CA LYS A 567 -20.84 -14.65 -3.13
C LYS A 567 -20.56 -16.14 -3.29
N SER A 568 -21.22 -16.81 -4.24
CA SER A 568 -20.96 -18.22 -4.55
C SER A 568 -19.53 -18.52 -5.04
N ASN A 569 -18.83 -17.47 -5.50
CA ASN A 569 -17.43 -17.56 -5.96
C ASN A 569 -16.42 -17.23 -4.85
N HIS A 570 -16.89 -16.96 -3.62
CA HIS A 570 -16.07 -16.56 -2.49
C HIS A 570 -16.04 -17.67 -1.44
N SER A 571 -14.86 -18.01 -0.98
CA SER A 571 -14.61 -19.04 0.03
C SER A 571 -13.45 -18.65 0.96
N PHE A 572 -13.36 -17.36 1.28
CA PHE A 572 -12.32 -16.85 2.17
C PHE A 572 -12.51 -17.45 3.57
N ALA A 573 -11.46 -18.02 4.14
CA ALA A 573 -11.50 -18.70 5.42
C ALA A 573 -10.30 -18.27 6.28
N LYS A 574 -10.34 -18.60 7.58
CA LYS A 574 -9.29 -18.21 8.55
C LYS A 574 -7.87 -18.57 8.09
N LYS A 575 -7.67 -19.70 7.41
CA LYS A 575 -6.36 -20.06 6.87
C LYS A 575 -5.78 -19.02 5.91
N HIS A 576 -6.62 -18.26 5.19
CA HIS A 576 -6.20 -17.27 4.20
C HIS A 576 -5.74 -15.93 4.84
N TYR A 577 -5.78 -15.81 6.17
CA TYR A 577 -5.18 -14.66 6.87
C TYR A 577 -3.67 -14.61 6.69
N LEU A 578 -3.04 -15.78 6.52
CA LEU A 578 -1.64 -15.92 6.18
C LEU A 578 -1.49 -16.77 4.91
N TRP A 579 -0.45 -16.51 4.14
CA TRP A 579 -0.11 -17.30 2.97
C TRP A 579 0.61 -18.59 3.37
N PRO A 580 0.51 -19.65 2.56
CA PRO A 580 1.34 -20.83 2.75
C PRO A 580 2.81 -20.51 2.49
N ILE A 581 3.70 -21.16 3.23
CA ILE A 581 5.13 -21.17 2.94
C ILE A 581 5.35 -21.83 1.58
N PRO A 582 6.15 -21.24 0.67
CA PRO A 582 6.37 -21.81 -0.66
C PRO A 582 6.94 -23.24 -0.58
N GLN A 583 6.40 -24.17 -1.34
CA GLN A 583 6.76 -25.58 -1.24
C GLN A 583 8.24 -25.83 -1.52
N GLN A 584 8.87 -25.07 -2.41
CA GLN A 584 10.30 -25.18 -2.68
C GLN A 584 11.14 -24.90 -1.43
N GLN A 585 10.74 -23.94 -0.60
CA GLN A 585 11.48 -23.61 0.62
C GLN A 585 11.40 -24.77 1.64
N ILE A 586 10.22 -25.37 1.78
CA ILE A 586 10.04 -26.56 2.64
C ILE A 586 10.87 -27.75 2.11
N ASN A 587 10.94 -27.94 0.79
CA ASN A 587 11.75 -28.99 0.18
C ASN A 587 13.25 -28.79 0.39
N LEU A 588 13.72 -27.53 0.44
CA LEU A 588 15.12 -27.17 0.69
C LEU A 588 15.48 -27.22 2.18
N ASN A 589 14.53 -26.92 3.05
CA ASN A 589 14.69 -26.91 4.49
C ASN A 589 13.49 -27.58 5.18
N SER A 590 13.67 -28.84 5.56
CA SER A 590 12.63 -29.65 6.22
C SER A 590 12.22 -29.17 7.62
N ASN A 591 12.96 -28.21 8.21
CA ASN A 591 12.59 -27.58 9.49
C ASN A 591 11.55 -26.47 9.32
N LEU A 592 11.22 -26.09 8.08
CA LEU A 592 10.14 -25.12 7.82
C LEU A 592 8.79 -25.82 7.92
N VAL A 593 7.99 -25.42 8.89
CA VAL A 593 6.63 -25.93 9.11
C VAL A 593 5.64 -25.06 8.34
N GLN A 594 4.67 -25.71 7.65
CA GLN A 594 3.61 -25.02 6.90
C GLN A 594 2.65 -24.29 7.83
N ASN A 595 2.02 -23.22 7.34
CA ASN A 595 0.93 -22.55 8.02
C ASN A 595 -0.31 -23.46 8.14
N PRO A 596 -1.10 -23.35 9.23
CA PRO A 596 -2.26 -24.19 9.45
C PRO A 596 -3.29 -24.11 8.30
N GLY A 597 -3.79 -25.27 7.88
CA GLY A 597 -4.81 -25.37 6.85
C GLY A 597 -4.31 -25.53 5.40
N TYR A 598 -2.98 -25.61 5.22
CA TYR A 598 -2.33 -25.85 3.93
C TYR A 598 -1.57 -27.17 3.88
#